data_612f464d9d1677299dcef812de4331ae
#
_entry.id   612f464d9d1677299dcef812de4331ae
#
_cell.length_a   1.000
_cell.length_b   1.000
_cell.length_c   1.000
_cell.angle_alpha   90.00
_cell.angle_beta   90.00
_cell.angle_gamma   90.00
#
_symmetry.space_group_name_H-M   'P 1'
#
loop_
_entity.id
_entity.type
_entity.pdbx_description
1 polymer ?
#
loop_
_entity_poly.entity_id
_entity_poly.type
_entity_poly.pdbx_seq_one_letter_code
_entity_poly.pdbx_strand_id
1 'polypeptide(L)'
;MEKTEFRVLIKHYFLRGKTIKQTEEKLKKYYGDAAPSHGMVHKWFTEFRLGRMTTNDAERPGRPIEATTEAMVNKIHDIVLEDRRVKIREIADAMHISNERVFYVLHNILGMKKLSARWNSRAPGNEKGREMRNPPRLLTADQKRNRVTTSEECLAMFNHSPSEFWRRYVTVDETWVHHYTPETKQQSKQWTSAGERAPKKAKTVCSAGKVMATIFWDSQGIILIDFMEKGKTITGAYYAALLGKLHEVLMTKRPHLAKKKVIFHHDNAPAHTSAIAISKLVELRYQLLPHPPYSPDLAPCDFFLFPNMKKWLGGKRFSSNEEVVAETEAYFSGFDKAYFFDGLKKLEHRWSKCVELKGDYVEK
;
A
#
# COMPACT_ATOMS: atom_id res chain seq x y z
N MET A 1 -43.31 -32.45 10.02
CA MET A 1 -42.43 -32.85 11.15
C MET A 1 -40.98 -32.71 10.72
N GLU A 2 -40.12 -32.11 11.56
CA GLU A 2 -38.69 -31.93 11.24
C GLU A 2 -37.93 -33.28 11.41
N LYS A 3 -36.77 -33.37 10.73
CA LYS A 3 -35.91 -34.57 10.79
C LYS A 3 -35.47 -34.90 12.23
N THR A 4 -35.28 -33.89 13.07
CA THR A 4 -34.93 -34.04 14.49
C THR A 4 -36.03 -34.66 15.32
N GLU A 5 -37.28 -34.34 15.05
CA GLU A 5 -38.45 -34.91 15.75
C GLU A 5 -38.63 -36.39 15.44
N PHE A 6 -38.43 -36.80 14.19
CA PHE A 6 -38.42 -38.20 13.83
C PHE A 6 -37.31 -39.00 14.54
N ARG A 7 -36.14 -38.40 14.77
CA ARG A 7 -35.06 -39.06 15.52
C ARG A 7 -35.43 -39.29 16.98
N VAL A 8 -36.17 -38.37 17.59
CA VAL A 8 -36.70 -38.54 18.95
C VAL A 8 -37.72 -39.69 19.02
N LEU A 9 -38.59 -39.79 18.03
CA LEU A 9 -39.55 -40.90 17.95
C LEU A 9 -38.85 -42.25 17.73
N ILE A 10 -37.85 -42.31 16.86
CA ILE A 10 -37.04 -43.52 16.63
C ILE A 10 -36.36 -43.93 17.94
N LYS A 11 -35.78 -42.98 18.70
CA LYS A 11 -35.20 -43.23 20.02
C LYS A 11 -36.23 -43.82 21.00
N HIS A 12 -37.43 -43.24 21.05
CA HIS A 12 -38.50 -43.69 21.91
C HIS A 12 -38.86 -45.14 21.61
N TYR A 13 -39.03 -45.55 20.33
CA TYR A 13 -39.32 -46.91 19.97
C TYR A 13 -38.17 -47.89 20.24
N PHE A 14 -36.92 -47.46 20.07
CA PHE A 14 -35.71 -48.20 20.44
C PHE A 14 -35.70 -48.51 21.94
N LEU A 15 -35.94 -47.53 22.80
CA LEU A 15 -36.00 -47.70 24.27
C LEU A 15 -37.16 -48.63 24.71
N ARG A 16 -38.23 -48.69 23.92
CA ARG A 16 -39.33 -49.66 24.14
C ARG A 16 -39.07 -51.05 23.61
N GLY A 17 -37.84 -51.33 23.18
CA GLY A 17 -37.49 -52.68 22.69
C GLY A 17 -38.15 -53.08 21.36
N LYS A 18 -38.63 -52.08 20.55
CA LYS A 18 -39.21 -52.37 19.25
C LYS A 18 -38.09 -52.65 18.22
N THR A 19 -38.42 -53.56 17.27
CA THR A 19 -37.51 -53.82 16.16
C THR A 19 -37.55 -52.68 15.12
N ILE A 20 -36.54 -52.59 14.26
CA ILE A 20 -36.49 -51.65 13.17
C ILE A 20 -37.74 -51.70 12.32
N LYS A 21 -38.12 -52.89 11.91
CA LYS A 21 -39.33 -53.17 11.09
C LYS A 21 -40.60 -52.67 11.77
N GLN A 22 -40.78 -53.01 13.05
CA GLN A 22 -41.96 -52.60 13.85
C GLN A 22 -42.01 -51.05 13.99
N THR A 23 -40.84 -50.40 14.10
CA THR A 23 -40.73 -48.93 14.18
C THR A 23 -41.11 -48.26 12.86
N GLU A 24 -40.66 -48.80 11.75
CA GLU A 24 -41.03 -48.33 10.42
C GLU A 24 -42.53 -48.50 10.13
N GLU A 25 -43.09 -49.66 10.39
CA GLU A 25 -44.50 -49.84 10.21
C GLU A 25 -45.37 -48.88 11.01
N LYS A 26 -44.97 -48.59 12.25
CA LYS A 26 -45.68 -47.63 13.08
C LYS A 26 -45.50 -46.19 12.54
N LEU A 27 -44.27 -45.78 12.19
CA LEU A 27 -44.03 -44.45 11.65
C LEU A 27 -44.76 -44.27 10.32
N LYS A 28 -44.75 -45.26 9.43
CA LYS A 28 -45.47 -45.24 8.17
C LYS A 28 -46.99 -45.19 8.35
N LYS A 29 -47.52 -45.94 9.37
CA LYS A 29 -48.97 -45.93 9.70
C LYS A 29 -49.45 -44.52 10.13
N TYR A 30 -48.66 -43.79 10.89
CA TYR A 30 -49.09 -42.49 11.44
C TYR A 30 -48.71 -41.31 10.59
N TYR A 31 -47.61 -41.38 9.79
CA TYR A 31 -47.05 -40.27 9.05
C TYR A 31 -47.06 -40.45 7.51
N GLY A 32 -47.52 -41.61 7.04
CA GLY A 32 -47.65 -41.90 5.60
C GLY A 32 -46.33 -41.66 4.84
N ASP A 33 -46.41 -40.89 3.78
CA ASP A 33 -45.25 -40.56 2.92
C ASP A 33 -44.25 -39.63 3.60
N ALA A 34 -44.60 -38.96 4.68
CA ALA A 34 -43.70 -38.14 5.46
C ALA A 34 -42.84 -38.93 6.44
N ALA A 35 -43.06 -40.25 6.58
CA ALA A 35 -42.29 -41.11 7.47
C ALA A 35 -40.80 -41.18 7.05
N PRO A 36 -39.88 -41.32 8.00
CA PRO A 36 -38.45 -41.42 7.70
C PRO A 36 -38.16 -42.70 6.92
N SER A 37 -37.20 -42.65 6.01
CA SER A 37 -36.76 -43.78 5.21
C SER A 37 -36.18 -44.92 6.08
N HIS A 38 -36.21 -46.15 5.57
CA HIS A 38 -35.57 -47.30 6.19
C HIS A 38 -34.12 -47.04 6.62
N GLY A 39 -33.32 -46.40 5.73
CA GLY A 39 -31.93 -46.06 6.01
C GLY A 39 -31.78 -45.13 7.21
N MET A 40 -32.73 -44.18 7.40
CA MET A 40 -32.70 -43.27 8.56
C MET A 40 -33.01 -44.03 9.86
N VAL A 41 -34.03 -44.88 9.86
CA VAL A 41 -34.41 -45.68 11.03
C VAL A 41 -33.27 -46.63 11.40
N HIS A 42 -32.72 -47.34 10.41
CA HIS A 42 -31.61 -48.28 10.61
C HIS A 42 -30.36 -47.57 11.18
N LYS A 43 -29.98 -46.43 10.60
CA LYS A 43 -28.85 -45.64 11.07
C LYS A 43 -28.98 -45.29 12.55
N TRP A 44 -30.13 -44.73 12.95
CA TRP A 44 -30.33 -44.30 14.33
C TRP A 44 -30.45 -45.44 15.32
N PHE A 45 -31.04 -46.59 14.91
CA PHE A 45 -31.02 -47.80 15.72
C PHE A 45 -29.60 -48.33 15.96
N THR A 46 -28.74 -48.26 14.96
CA THR A 46 -27.32 -48.63 15.08
C THR A 46 -26.58 -47.68 16.03
N GLU A 47 -26.76 -46.35 15.89
CA GLU A 47 -26.16 -45.35 16.77
C GLU A 47 -26.60 -45.56 18.23
N PHE A 48 -27.90 -45.80 18.50
CA PHE A 48 -28.43 -46.07 19.84
C PHE A 48 -27.91 -47.37 20.41
N ARG A 49 -27.75 -48.42 19.60
CA ARG A 49 -27.16 -49.70 20.02
C ARG A 49 -25.70 -49.56 20.41
N LEU A 50 -24.97 -48.68 19.74
CA LEU A 50 -23.57 -48.34 20.06
C LEU A 50 -23.44 -47.40 21.27
N GLY A 51 -24.54 -47.05 21.95
CA GLY A 51 -24.54 -46.25 23.17
C GLY A 51 -24.71 -44.75 22.95
N ARG A 52 -24.82 -44.30 21.71
CA ARG A 52 -25.04 -42.86 21.43
C ARG A 52 -26.51 -42.51 21.59
N MET A 53 -26.87 -41.93 22.74
CA MET A 53 -28.26 -41.58 23.07
C MET A 53 -28.69 -40.18 22.68
N THR A 54 -27.83 -39.40 22.03
CA THR A 54 -28.16 -38.06 21.53
C THR A 54 -28.84 -38.13 20.16
N THR A 55 -29.82 -37.26 19.90
CA THR A 55 -30.52 -37.15 18.61
C THR A 55 -29.96 -36.08 17.68
N ASN A 56 -28.93 -35.36 18.13
CA ASN A 56 -28.21 -34.36 17.35
C ASN A 56 -27.16 -35.04 16.46
N ASP A 57 -26.87 -34.42 15.30
CA ASP A 57 -25.78 -34.89 14.46
C ASP A 57 -24.46 -34.78 15.25
N ALA A 58 -23.53 -35.72 15.03
CA ALA A 58 -22.18 -35.61 15.55
C ALA A 58 -21.49 -34.38 14.94
N GLU A 59 -20.71 -33.70 15.75
CA GLU A 59 -19.78 -32.69 15.19
C GLU A 59 -18.95 -33.38 14.11
N ARG A 60 -19.02 -32.82 12.90
CA ARG A 60 -18.21 -33.33 11.81
C ARG A 60 -16.77 -32.86 12.06
N PRO A 61 -15.78 -33.77 12.11
CA PRO A 61 -14.40 -33.34 12.07
C PRO A 61 -14.23 -32.52 10.80
N GLY A 62 -13.93 -31.21 10.95
CA GLY A 62 -13.65 -30.35 9.83
C GLY A 62 -12.51 -30.90 8.97
N ARG A 63 -12.24 -30.26 7.84
CA ARG A 63 -11.10 -30.62 6.99
C ARG A 63 -9.83 -30.71 7.85
N PRO A 64 -9.02 -31.78 7.74
CA PRO A 64 -7.77 -31.92 8.50
C PRO A 64 -6.92 -30.64 8.34
N ILE A 65 -6.42 -30.14 9.47
CA ILE A 65 -5.58 -28.94 9.50
C ILE A 65 -4.13 -29.36 9.17
N GLU A 66 -3.94 -29.99 8.01
CA GLU A 66 -2.62 -30.49 7.58
C GLU A 66 -1.54 -29.41 7.47
N ALA A 67 -1.93 -28.14 7.31
CA ALA A 67 -1.01 -27.01 7.12
C ALA A 67 -0.62 -26.30 8.42
N THR A 68 -0.97 -26.81 9.61
CA THR A 68 -0.66 -26.16 10.90
C THR A 68 -0.10 -27.19 11.89
N THR A 69 0.98 -27.86 11.49
CA THR A 69 1.72 -28.73 12.39
C THR A 69 2.45 -27.88 13.44
N GLU A 70 2.68 -28.44 14.65
CA GLU A 70 3.44 -27.76 15.70
C GLU A 70 4.83 -27.35 15.23
N ALA A 71 5.50 -28.16 14.42
CA ALA A 71 6.78 -27.82 13.80
C ALA A 71 6.70 -26.59 12.90
N MET A 72 5.60 -26.39 12.18
CA MET A 72 5.40 -25.20 11.34
C MET A 72 5.09 -23.96 12.17
N VAL A 73 4.31 -24.10 13.24
CA VAL A 73 4.05 -23.01 14.21
C VAL A 73 5.35 -22.52 14.82
N ASN A 74 6.23 -23.43 15.26
CA ASN A 74 7.52 -23.10 15.83
C ASN A 74 8.42 -22.40 14.82
N LYS A 75 8.51 -22.88 13.57
CA LYS A 75 9.29 -22.20 12.53
C LYS A 75 8.82 -20.77 12.25
N ILE A 76 7.49 -20.55 12.19
CA ILE A 76 6.93 -19.20 12.02
C ILE A 76 7.27 -18.32 13.22
N HIS A 77 7.22 -18.88 14.43
CA HIS A 77 7.60 -18.17 15.65
C HIS A 77 9.06 -17.77 15.65
N ASP A 78 9.96 -18.69 15.26
CA ASP A 78 11.40 -18.43 15.17
C ASP A 78 11.73 -17.31 14.18
N ILE A 79 11.13 -17.33 12.98
CA ILE A 79 11.27 -16.24 11.99
C ILE A 79 10.86 -14.89 12.59
N VAL A 80 9.78 -14.85 13.35
CA VAL A 80 9.31 -13.61 13.99
C VAL A 80 10.20 -13.19 15.16
N LEU A 81 10.82 -14.13 15.89
CA LEU A 81 11.76 -13.82 16.96
C LEU A 81 13.09 -13.29 16.40
N GLU A 82 13.53 -13.79 15.24
CA GLU A 82 14.73 -13.33 14.54
C GLU A 82 14.52 -11.88 13.99
N ASP A 83 13.40 -11.63 13.31
CA ASP A 83 13.00 -10.27 12.92
C ASP A 83 11.53 -9.96 13.29
N ARG A 84 11.35 -9.25 14.40
CA ARG A 84 10.00 -8.82 14.86
C ARG A 84 9.31 -7.80 13.93
N ARG A 85 9.98 -7.35 12.87
CA ARG A 85 9.43 -6.42 11.88
C ARG A 85 8.94 -7.12 10.62
N VAL A 86 9.27 -8.39 10.45
CA VAL A 86 8.92 -9.21 9.27
C VAL A 86 7.44 -9.05 8.89
N LYS A 87 7.15 -9.00 7.60
CA LYS A 87 5.77 -8.91 7.09
C LYS A 87 5.17 -10.32 6.93
N ILE A 88 3.85 -10.42 7.06
CA ILE A 88 3.12 -11.68 6.83
C ILE A 88 3.48 -12.29 5.47
N ARG A 89 3.58 -11.47 4.41
CA ARG A 89 3.94 -11.93 3.07
C ARG A 89 5.33 -12.56 3.03
N GLU A 90 6.31 -11.96 3.68
CA GLU A 90 7.69 -12.47 3.74
C GLU A 90 7.75 -13.83 4.45
N ILE A 91 6.96 -14.02 5.52
CA ILE A 91 6.83 -15.31 6.20
C ILE A 91 6.11 -16.32 5.29
N ALA A 92 5.05 -15.91 4.60
CA ALA A 92 4.29 -16.75 3.71
C ALA A 92 5.15 -17.26 2.55
N ASP A 93 5.95 -16.38 1.96
CA ASP A 93 6.89 -16.72 0.88
C ASP A 93 8.00 -17.67 1.37
N ALA A 94 8.59 -17.40 2.56
CA ALA A 94 9.63 -18.25 3.15
C ALA A 94 9.13 -19.66 3.54
N MET A 95 7.85 -19.77 3.92
CA MET A 95 7.25 -21.02 4.37
C MET A 95 6.42 -21.72 3.28
N HIS A 96 6.27 -21.10 2.08
CA HIS A 96 5.44 -21.58 0.95
C HIS A 96 3.99 -21.88 1.37
N ILE A 97 3.38 -20.99 2.17
CA ILE A 97 1.98 -21.08 2.62
C ILE A 97 1.24 -19.77 2.36
N SER A 98 -0.10 -19.80 2.47
CA SER A 98 -0.91 -18.60 2.24
C SER A 98 -0.74 -17.55 3.35
N ASN A 99 -0.91 -16.27 3.00
CA ASN A 99 -0.90 -15.16 3.95
C ASN A 99 -1.93 -15.35 5.08
N GLU A 100 -3.11 -15.88 4.74
CA GLU A 100 -4.19 -16.12 5.70
C GLU A 100 -3.78 -17.19 6.74
N ARG A 101 -3.02 -18.19 6.32
CA ARG A 101 -2.52 -19.23 7.21
C ARG A 101 -1.48 -18.67 8.19
N VAL A 102 -0.54 -17.85 7.70
CA VAL A 102 0.42 -17.15 8.56
C VAL A 102 -0.30 -16.24 9.54
N PHE A 103 -1.31 -15.48 9.07
CA PHE A 103 -2.13 -14.63 9.92
C PHE A 103 -2.82 -15.44 11.02
N TYR A 104 -3.43 -16.57 10.68
CA TYR A 104 -4.08 -17.46 11.64
C TYR A 104 -3.12 -17.97 12.70
N VAL A 105 -1.92 -18.43 12.31
CA VAL A 105 -0.89 -18.90 13.24
C VAL A 105 -0.47 -17.79 14.19
N LEU A 106 -0.14 -16.62 13.68
CA LEU A 106 0.33 -15.50 14.50
C LEU A 106 -0.73 -14.98 15.47
N HIS A 107 -1.97 -14.80 15.01
CA HIS A 107 -3.03 -14.19 15.81
C HIS A 107 -3.78 -15.20 16.70
N ASN A 108 -4.13 -16.37 16.16
CA ASN A 108 -5.01 -17.30 16.84
C ASN A 108 -4.24 -18.37 17.65
N ILE A 109 -3.09 -18.83 17.15
CA ILE A 109 -2.30 -19.85 17.84
C ILE A 109 -1.28 -19.20 18.78
N LEU A 110 -0.45 -18.27 18.25
CA LEU A 110 0.60 -17.62 19.03
C LEU A 110 0.11 -16.38 19.81
N GLY A 111 -1.11 -15.90 19.58
CA GLY A 111 -1.67 -14.72 20.24
C GLY A 111 -0.90 -13.44 20.02
N MET A 112 -0.05 -13.39 19.00
CA MET A 112 0.84 -12.24 18.72
C MET A 112 0.08 -11.10 18.07
N LYS A 113 0.48 -9.86 18.39
CA LYS A 113 -0.07 -8.63 17.78
C LYS A 113 1.07 -7.75 17.28
N LYS A 114 0.90 -7.15 16.10
CA LYS A 114 1.89 -6.20 15.56
C LYS A 114 1.63 -4.79 16.10
N LEU A 115 2.36 -4.39 17.13
CA LEU A 115 2.19 -3.12 17.85
C LEU A 115 3.17 -2.06 17.36
N SER A 116 2.67 -0.82 17.21
CA SER A 116 3.52 0.35 16.93
C SER A 116 4.33 0.74 18.15
N ALA A 117 5.56 1.21 17.95
CA ALA A 117 6.39 1.72 19.04
C ALA A 117 5.70 2.89 19.78
N ARG A 118 5.86 2.93 21.10
CA ARG A 118 5.55 4.08 21.94
C ARG A 118 6.74 5.03 21.96
N TRP A 119 6.51 6.26 21.53
CA TRP A 119 7.55 7.29 21.51
C TRP A 119 7.67 7.92 22.91
N ASN A 120 8.86 7.83 23.52
CA ASN A 120 9.15 8.53 24.78
C ASN A 120 9.38 10.02 24.46
N SER A 121 8.50 10.87 24.96
CA SER A 121 8.60 12.34 24.87
C SER A 121 9.57 12.97 25.88
N ARG A 122 10.33 12.16 26.64
CA ARG A 122 11.32 12.66 27.60
C ARG A 122 12.69 12.86 26.94
N ALA A 123 12.79 13.84 26.03
CA ALA A 123 14.03 14.57 25.81
C ALA A 123 13.73 16.02 26.20
N PRO A 124 14.51 16.65 27.11
CA PRO A 124 14.31 18.05 27.44
C PRO A 124 14.65 18.95 26.24
N GLY A 125 13.72 19.78 25.83
CA GLY A 125 13.98 20.87 24.91
C GLY A 125 13.87 20.54 23.43
N ASN A 126 12.67 20.48 22.88
CA ASN A 126 12.28 21.15 21.64
C ASN A 126 10.83 20.81 21.25
N GLU A 127 9.89 21.65 21.62
CA GLU A 127 8.50 21.53 21.15
C GLU A 127 8.31 21.89 19.65
N LYS A 128 9.37 22.15 18.92
CA LYS A 128 9.34 22.55 17.49
C LYS A 128 9.66 21.43 16.49
N GLY A 129 9.60 20.17 16.90
CA GLY A 129 9.92 19.02 16.04
C GLY A 129 8.71 18.17 15.65
N ARG A 130 7.51 18.73 15.44
CA ARG A 130 6.58 18.16 14.48
C ARG A 130 7.19 18.45 13.12
N GLU A 131 7.60 17.39 12.37
CA GLU A 131 7.45 17.48 10.92
C GLU A 131 5.98 17.80 10.70
N MET A 132 5.70 19.08 10.57
CA MET A 132 4.50 19.50 9.89
C MET A 132 4.65 18.95 8.47
N ARG A 133 3.99 17.84 8.13
CA ARG A 133 3.30 17.85 6.85
C ARG A 133 2.68 19.23 6.85
N ASN A 134 3.17 20.12 5.98
CA ASN A 134 2.52 21.41 5.83
C ASN A 134 1.05 21.10 5.72
N PRO A 135 0.20 21.50 6.69
CA PRO A 135 -1.21 21.24 6.56
C PRO A 135 -1.59 21.83 5.20
N PRO A 136 -2.43 21.17 4.41
CA PRO A 136 -2.83 21.71 3.14
C PRO A 136 -3.30 23.14 3.40
N ARG A 137 -2.70 24.09 2.66
CA ARG A 137 -3.03 25.52 2.81
C ARG A 137 -4.51 25.67 2.52
N LEU A 138 -5.22 26.48 3.31
CA LEU A 138 -6.61 26.83 3.00
C LEU A 138 -6.61 27.53 1.62
N LEU A 139 -7.23 26.90 0.64
CA LEU A 139 -7.34 27.42 -0.71
C LEU A 139 -8.41 28.52 -0.77
N THR A 140 -8.07 29.63 -1.39
CA THR A 140 -9.06 30.68 -1.72
C THR A 140 -10.02 30.19 -2.81
N ALA A 141 -11.15 30.87 -2.97
CA ALA A 141 -12.12 30.55 -4.03
C ALA A 141 -11.48 30.65 -5.44
N ASP A 142 -10.58 31.64 -5.64
CA ASP A 142 -9.88 31.80 -6.92
C ASP A 142 -8.88 30.66 -7.17
N GLN A 143 -8.16 30.23 -6.13
CA GLN A 143 -7.26 29.08 -6.24
C GLN A 143 -8.02 27.79 -6.55
N LYS A 144 -9.18 27.57 -5.93
CA LYS A 144 -10.05 26.43 -6.24
C LYS A 144 -10.55 26.49 -7.69
N ARG A 145 -10.99 27.65 -8.17
CA ARG A 145 -11.38 27.84 -9.59
C ARG A 145 -10.24 27.53 -10.54
N ASN A 146 -9.06 28.10 -10.28
CA ASN A 146 -7.86 27.84 -11.08
C ASN A 146 -7.52 26.36 -11.13
N ARG A 147 -7.59 25.64 -10.01
CA ARG A 147 -7.35 24.19 -9.95
C ARG A 147 -8.33 23.41 -10.82
N VAL A 148 -9.62 23.78 -10.81
CA VAL A 148 -10.64 23.17 -11.68
C VAL A 148 -10.28 23.41 -13.15
N THR A 149 -10.16 24.67 -13.56
CA THR A 149 -9.87 25.04 -14.96
C THR A 149 -8.59 24.36 -15.47
N THR A 150 -7.51 24.41 -14.68
CA THR A 150 -6.24 23.77 -15.06
C THR A 150 -6.41 22.23 -15.18
N SER A 151 -7.17 21.60 -14.27
CA SER A 151 -7.41 20.16 -14.33
C SER A 151 -8.25 19.77 -15.57
N GLU A 152 -9.24 20.60 -15.94
CA GLU A 152 -10.04 20.40 -17.15
C GLU A 152 -9.19 20.55 -18.43
N GLU A 153 -8.30 21.55 -18.49
CA GLU A 153 -7.34 21.73 -19.59
C GLU A 153 -6.39 20.51 -19.73
N CYS A 154 -5.84 20.04 -18.62
CA CYS A 154 -4.99 18.86 -18.61
C CYS A 154 -5.73 17.59 -19.03
N LEU A 155 -6.99 17.39 -18.57
CA LEU A 155 -7.84 16.29 -18.98
C LEU A 155 -8.19 16.35 -20.46
N ALA A 156 -8.50 17.53 -21.00
CA ALA A 156 -8.78 17.71 -22.42
C ALA A 156 -7.56 17.32 -23.28
N MET A 157 -6.36 17.75 -22.87
CA MET A 157 -5.11 17.39 -23.53
C MET A 157 -4.84 15.88 -23.45
N PHE A 158 -5.06 15.28 -22.29
CA PHE A 158 -4.91 13.84 -22.09
C PHE A 158 -5.89 13.03 -22.92
N ASN A 159 -7.18 13.38 -22.88
CA ASN A 159 -8.26 12.66 -23.58
C ASN A 159 -8.14 12.70 -25.12
N HIS A 160 -7.46 13.71 -25.66
CA HIS A 160 -7.18 13.78 -27.09
C HIS A 160 -6.38 12.56 -27.59
N SER A 161 -5.37 12.10 -26.84
CA SER A 161 -4.59 10.90 -27.15
C SER A 161 -3.85 10.39 -25.91
N PRO A 162 -4.48 9.56 -25.06
CA PRO A 162 -3.90 9.13 -23.78
C PRO A 162 -2.54 8.41 -23.90
N SER A 163 -2.41 7.52 -24.87
CA SER A 163 -1.17 6.78 -25.08
C SER A 163 -0.01 7.68 -25.51
N GLU A 164 -0.30 8.62 -26.42
CA GLU A 164 0.70 9.57 -26.90
C GLU A 164 1.04 10.61 -25.82
N PHE A 165 0.07 11.00 -24.99
CA PHE A 165 0.29 11.88 -23.86
C PHE A 165 1.37 11.30 -22.94
N TRP A 166 1.20 10.07 -22.44
CA TRP A 166 2.18 9.43 -21.55
C TRP A 166 3.53 9.18 -22.21
N ARG A 167 3.58 8.90 -23.52
CA ARG A 167 4.83 8.76 -24.25
C ARG A 167 5.67 10.02 -24.29
N ARG A 168 5.04 11.18 -24.19
CA ARG A 168 5.66 12.50 -24.30
C ARG A 168 5.81 13.21 -22.95
N TYR A 169 5.18 12.69 -21.93
CA TYR A 169 5.11 13.30 -20.62
C TYR A 169 6.40 13.08 -19.83
N VAL A 170 6.95 14.18 -19.35
CA VAL A 170 8.12 14.21 -18.44
C VAL A 170 7.78 15.13 -17.28
N THR A 171 8.05 14.70 -16.06
CA THR A 171 7.84 15.52 -14.86
C THR A 171 9.12 15.62 -14.03
N VAL A 172 9.20 16.69 -13.25
CA VAL A 172 10.32 17.00 -12.38
C VAL A 172 9.84 17.66 -11.11
N ASP A 173 10.60 17.47 -10.05
CA ASP A 173 10.51 18.26 -8.82
C ASP A 173 11.76 18.03 -7.96
N GLU A 174 11.93 18.85 -6.92
CA GLU A 174 13.03 18.81 -6.00
C GLU A 174 12.62 18.25 -4.64
N THR A 175 13.55 17.54 -4.01
CA THR A 175 13.33 17.08 -2.66
C THR A 175 14.61 17.02 -1.84
N TRP A 176 14.50 17.31 -0.55
CA TRP A 176 15.57 17.05 0.40
C TRP A 176 15.63 15.57 0.77
N VAL A 177 16.81 14.99 0.64
CA VAL A 177 17.12 13.65 1.15
C VAL A 177 18.05 13.83 2.35
N HIS A 178 17.59 13.46 3.53
CA HIS A 178 18.33 13.62 4.79
C HIS A 178 19.25 12.43 5.05
N HIS A 179 20.41 12.67 5.70
CA HIS A 179 21.27 11.59 6.19
C HIS A 179 20.56 10.68 7.19
N TYR A 180 19.53 11.17 7.84
CA TYR A 180 18.64 10.36 8.66
C TYR A 180 17.21 10.91 8.59
N THR A 181 16.27 10.05 8.25
CA THR A 181 14.82 10.33 8.34
C THR A 181 14.22 9.38 9.36
N PRO A 182 13.48 9.88 10.38
CA PRO A 182 12.82 9.01 11.34
C PRO A 182 11.85 8.03 10.69
N GLU A 183 11.74 6.85 11.27
CA GLU A 183 10.71 5.89 10.89
C GLU A 183 9.31 6.44 11.13
N THR A 184 8.39 6.11 10.25
CA THR A 184 6.96 6.36 10.48
C THR A 184 6.41 5.45 11.58
N LYS A 185 5.26 5.82 12.15
CA LYS A 185 4.58 4.98 13.13
C LYS A 185 4.23 3.59 12.60
N GLN A 186 3.96 3.48 11.30
CA GLN A 186 3.71 2.20 10.63
C GLN A 186 4.98 1.33 10.54
N GLN A 187 6.10 1.94 10.16
CA GLN A 187 7.39 1.24 10.06
C GLN A 187 7.93 0.78 11.41
N SER A 188 7.55 1.46 12.50
CA SER A 188 7.93 1.10 13.86
C SER A 188 7.19 -0.10 14.44
N LYS A 189 6.21 -0.69 13.72
CA LYS A 189 5.43 -1.83 14.19
C LYS A 189 6.28 -3.08 14.30
N GLN A 190 6.17 -3.75 15.46
CA GLN A 190 6.83 -5.02 15.75
C GLN A 190 5.81 -6.04 16.25
N TRP A 191 6.06 -7.31 15.97
CA TRP A 191 5.28 -8.40 16.56
C TRP A 191 5.62 -8.52 18.04
N THR A 192 4.61 -8.62 18.88
CA THR A 192 4.70 -8.74 20.33
C THR A 192 3.82 -9.89 20.81
N SER A 193 4.28 -10.61 21.80
CA SER A 193 3.52 -11.69 22.42
C SER A 193 2.34 -11.15 23.25
N ALA A 194 1.40 -12.00 23.60
CA ALA A 194 0.29 -11.64 24.47
C ALA A 194 0.82 -11.15 25.82
N GLY A 195 0.38 -9.95 26.26
CA GLY A 195 0.86 -9.34 27.50
C GLY A 195 2.18 -8.56 27.40
N GLU A 196 2.94 -8.72 26.34
CA GLU A 196 4.17 -7.93 26.12
C GLU A 196 3.85 -6.47 25.82
N ARG A 197 4.62 -5.55 26.39
CA ARG A 197 4.44 -4.11 26.17
C ARG A 197 4.96 -3.70 24.80
N ALA A 198 4.26 -2.74 24.17
CA ALA A 198 4.73 -2.14 22.92
C ALA A 198 6.14 -1.58 23.05
N PRO A 199 7.02 -1.75 22.02
CA PRO A 199 8.40 -1.28 22.06
C PRO A 199 8.45 0.23 22.29
N LYS A 200 9.41 0.66 23.15
CA LYS A 200 9.66 2.08 23.41
C LYS A 200 10.80 2.55 22.51
N LYS A 201 10.59 3.65 21.79
CA LYS A 201 11.61 4.32 20.98
C LYS A 201 11.74 5.78 21.37
N ALA A 202 12.96 6.31 21.30
CA ALA A 202 13.18 7.74 21.44
C ALA A 202 12.54 8.48 20.24
N LYS A 203 11.95 9.64 20.51
CA LYS A 203 11.48 10.52 19.44
C LYS A 203 12.71 11.15 18.78
N THR A 204 12.94 10.81 17.52
CA THR A 204 14.06 11.36 16.72
C THR A 204 13.53 12.38 15.72
N VAL A 205 14.39 13.28 15.29
CA VAL A 205 14.14 14.28 14.23
C VAL A 205 15.02 13.98 13.04
N CYS A 206 14.69 14.54 11.88
CA CYS A 206 15.55 14.47 10.70
C CYS A 206 16.92 15.07 10.99
N SER A 207 17.98 14.49 10.39
CA SER A 207 19.34 15.04 10.50
C SER A 207 19.43 16.45 9.89
N ALA A 208 20.37 17.25 10.36
CA ALA A 208 20.75 18.52 9.72
C ALA A 208 21.45 18.28 8.36
N GLY A 209 22.24 17.20 8.26
CA GLY A 209 22.86 16.75 7.00
C GLY A 209 21.78 16.30 6.01
N LYS A 210 21.81 16.88 4.81
CA LYS A 210 20.85 16.61 3.73
C LYS A 210 21.43 17.02 2.38
N VAL A 211 20.95 16.35 1.33
CA VAL A 211 21.28 16.64 -0.07
C VAL A 211 20.00 17.02 -0.80
N MET A 212 20.04 18.03 -1.65
CA MET A 212 18.93 18.37 -2.54
C MET A 212 19.04 17.50 -3.80
N ALA A 213 17.98 16.78 -4.13
CA ALA A 213 17.88 15.99 -5.35
C ALA A 213 16.79 16.58 -6.24
N THR A 214 17.12 16.88 -7.51
CA THR A 214 16.18 17.20 -8.59
C THR A 214 15.99 15.94 -9.44
N ILE A 215 14.76 15.44 -9.57
CA ILE A 215 14.48 14.14 -10.21
C ILE A 215 13.56 14.32 -11.40
N PHE A 216 14.08 14.01 -12.60
CA PHE A 216 13.33 13.97 -13.85
C PHE A 216 12.95 12.55 -14.20
N TRP A 217 11.68 12.31 -14.48
CA TRP A 217 11.20 10.97 -14.78
C TRP A 217 9.97 10.96 -15.70
N ASP A 218 9.71 9.81 -16.31
CA ASP A 218 8.62 9.57 -17.23
C ASP A 218 7.95 8.19 -16.97
N SER A 219 7.08 7.78 -17.86
CA SER A 219 6.41 6.47 -17.80
C SER A 219 7.36 5.27 -17.93
N GLN A 220 8.59 5.46 -18.32
CA GLN A 220 9.58 4.39 -18.47
C GLN A 220 10.61 4.37 -17.34
N GLY A 221 10.63 5.38 -16.48
CA GLY A 221 11.52 5.46 -15.33
C GLY A 221 12.28 6.77 -15.20
N ILE A 222 13.33 6.74 -14.40
CA ILE A 222 14.17 7.90 -14.14
C ILE A 222 15.00 8.27 -15.38
N ILE A 223 14.93 9.54 -15.76
CA ILE A 223 15.71 10.11 -16.87
C ILE A 223 17.03 10.66 -16.34
N LEU A 224 16.94 11.57 -15.35
CA LEU A 224 18.09 12.25 -14.76
C LEU A 224 17.81 12.49 -13.28
N ILE A 225 18.82 12.28 -12.45
CA ILE A 225 18.85 12.77 -11.07
C ILE A 225 20.05 13.72 -10.98
N ASP A 226 19.82 14.93 -10.48
CA ASP A 226 20.88 15.90 -10.19
C ASP A 226 20.92 16.13 -8.69
N PHE A 227 22.09 15.93 -8.10
CA PHE A 227 22.32 16.18 -6.67
C PHE A 227 23.08 17.49 -6.53
N MET A 228 22.43 18.46 -5.89
CA MET A 228 23.02 19.79 -5.71
C MET A 228 24.14 19.77 -4.69
N GLU A 229 25.23 20.45 -5.01
CA GLU A 229 26.36 20.66 -4.09
C GLU A 229 25.93 21.43 -2.84
N LYS A 230 26.56 21.11 -1.71
CA LYS A 230 26.29 21.77 -0.44
C LYS A 230 26.51 23.27 -0.51
N GLY A 231 25.55 24.04 -0.02
CA GLY A 231 25.61 25.51 0.03
C GLY A 231 25.12 26.22 -1.23
N LYS A 232 24.80 25.50 -2.31
CA LYS A 232 24.15 26.07 -3.50
C LYS A 232 22.62 26.16 -3.31
N THR A 233 21.99 27.02 -4.11
CA THR A 233 20.53 27.20 -4.17
C THR A 233 20.09 27.10 -5.62
N ILE A 234 18.90 26.54 -5.85
CA ILE A 234 18.30 26.46 -7.19
C ILE A 234 17.89 27.87 -7.63
N THR A 235 18.64 28.40 -8.55
CA THR A 235 18.35 29.68 -9.23
C THR A 235 17.76 29.39 -10.61
N GLY A 236 17.12 30.39 -11.24
CA GLY A 236 16.64 30.25 -12.62
C GLY A 236 17.74 29.88 -13.62
N ALA A 237 18.94 30.40 -13.45
CA ALA A 237 20.11 30.07 -14.30
C ALA A 237 20.56 28.61 -14.08
N TYR A 238 20.61 28.15 -12.82
CA TYR A 238 20.90 26.75 -12.50
C TYR A 238 19.88 25.81 -13.12
N TYR A 239 18.59 26.13 -12.95
CA TYR A 239 17.51 25.31 -13.49
C TYR A 239 17.52 25.28 -15.02
N ALA A 240 17.79 26.39 -15.69
CA ALA A 240 17.95 26.43 -17.14
C ALA A 240 19.13 25.58 -17.65
N ALA A 241 20.26 25.59 -16.95
CA ALA A 241 21.39 24.71 -17.25
C ALA A 241 21.01 23.23 -17.07
N LEU A 242 20.24 22.94 -16.02
CA LEU A 242 19.76 21.59 -15.73
C LEU A 242 18.79 21.08 -16.81
N LEU A 243 17.91 21.95 -17.34
CA LEU A 243 17.07 21.64 -18.51
C LEU A 243 17.88 21.30 -19.76
N GLY A 244 19.03 21.97 -19.96
CA GLY A 244 19.97 21.63 -21.04
C GLY A 244 20.52 20.22 -20.86
N LYS A 245 21.04 19.88 -19.68
CA LYS A 245 21.51 18.52 -19.35
C LYS A 245 20.40 17.47 -19.53
N LEU A 246 19.18 17.80 -19.06
CA LEU A 246 18.03 16.93 -19.26
C LEU A 246 17.81 16.62 -20.72
N HIS A 247 17.85 17.64 -21.59
CA HIS A 247 17.61 17.46 -23.02
C HIS A 247 18.61 16.50 -23.67
N GLU A 248 19.89 16.64 -23.36
CA GLU A 248 20.95 15.75 -23.85
C GLU A 248 20.73 14.28 -23.42
N VAL A 249 20.45 14.08 -22.11
CA VAL A 249 20.18 12.75 -21.56
C VAL A 249 18.88 12.17 -22.12
N LEU A 250 17.85 13.01 -22.30
CA LEU A 250 16.56 12.61 -22.84
C LEU A 250 16.69 12.11 -24.28
N MET A 251 17.43 12.82 -25.11
CA MET A 251 17.66 12.41 -26.51
C MET A 251 18.37 11.06 -26.61
N THR A 252 19.28 10.77 -25.68
CA THR A 252 19.97 9.49 -25.60
C THR A 252 19.08 8.36 -25.05
N LYS A 253 18.41 8.59 -23.93
CA LYS A 253 17.58 7.57 -23.25
C LYS A 253 16.22 7.36 -23.92
N ARG A 254 15.69 8.38 -24.61
CA ARG A 254 14.34 8.41 -25.22
C ARG A 254 14.38 8.90 -26.68
N PRO A 255 15.06 8.22 -27.60
CA PRO A 255 15.25 8.71 -28.98
C PRO A 255 13.94 9.05 -29.71
N HIS A 256 12.83 8.40 -29.33
CA HIS A 256 11.51 8.66 -29.90
C HIS A 256 11.00 10.08 -29.62
N LEU A 257 11.53 10.77 -28.61
CA LEU A 257 11.15 12.16 -28.27
C LEU A 257 11.90 13.19 -29.12
N ALA A 258 12.97 12.81 -29.82
CA ALA A 258 13.74 13.73 -30.67
C ALA A 258 12.90 14.39 -31.77
N LYS A 259 11.85 13.70 -32.25
CA LYS A 259 10.94 14.20 -33.31
C LYS A 259 9.60 14.70 -32.79
N LYS A 260 9.39 14.70 -31.47
CA LYS A 260 8.10 15.04 -30.85
C LYS A 260 8.28 16.09 -29.77
N LYS A 261 7.26 16.96 -29.59
CA LYS A 261 7.28 17.90 -28.47
C LYS A 261 7.10 17.17 -27.15
N VAL A 262 8.04 17.34 -26.24
CA VAL A 262 7.94 16.85 -24.86
C VAL A 262 6.84 17.62 -24.14
N ILE A 263 5.95 16.95 -23.44
CA ILE A 263 4.99 17.54 -22.51
C ILE A 263 5.70 17.58 -21.15
N PHE A 264 6.05 18.79 -20.71
CA PHE A 264 6.89 18.98 -19.54
C PHE A 264 6.07 19.53 -18.36
N HIS A 265 6.14 18.86 -17.23
CA HIS A 265 5.37 19.19 -16.04
C HIS A 265 6.28 19.50 -14.85
N HIS A 266 6.26 20.73 -14.38
CA HIS A 266 6.90 21.20 -13.16
C HIS A 266 5.94 22.09 -12.34
N ASP A 267 6.30 22.40 -11.11
CA ASP A 267 5.56 23.32 -10.25
C ASP A 267 5.85 24.81 -10.56
N ASN A 268 5.21 25.71 -9.82
CA ASN A 268 5.34 27.15 -10.00
C ASN A 268 6.45 27.75 -9.11
N ALA A 269 7.51 27.03 -8.78
CA ALA A 269 8.62 27.59 -8.01
C ALA A 269 9.25 28.79 -8.73
N PRO A 270 9.73 29.82 -8.00
CA PRO A 270 10.32 31.01 -8.63
C PRO A 270 11.48 30.74 -9.59
N ALA A 271 12.26 29.68 -9.34
CA ALA A 271 13.32 29.24 -10.24
C ALA A 271 12.78 28.73 -11.58
N HIS A 272 11.66 27.98 -11.54
CA HIS A 272 11.01 27.39 -12.70
C HIS A 272 10.28 28.42 -13.58
N THR A 273 9.68 29.42 -12.96
CA THR A 273 8.94 30.50 -13.63
C THR A 273 9.81 31.69 -14.02
N SER A 274 11.12 31.63 -13.75
CA SER A 274 12.06 32.68 -14.15
C SER A 274 12.14 32.84 -15.67
N ALA A 275 12.37 34.08 -16.15
CA ALA A 275 12.48 34.35 -17.58
C ALA A 275 13.55 33.49 -18.29
N ILE A 276 14.67 33.21 -17.62
CA ILE A 276 15.75 32.37 -18.15
C ILE A 276 15.29 30.93 -18.32
N ALA A 277 14.57 30.37 -17.33
CA ALA A 277 14.06 29.00 -17.39
C ALA A 277 12.98 28.84 -18.46
N ILE A 278 12.04 29.80 -18.55
CA ILE A 278 10.98 29.78 -19.58
C ILE A 278 11.61 29.95 -20.98
N SER A 279 12.58 30.84 -21.16
CA SER A 279 13.31 30.98 -22.43
C SER A 279 13.97 29.66 -22.85
N LYS A 280 14.57 28.93 -21.89
CA LYS A 280 15.19 27.63 -22.17
C LYS A 280 14.16 26.57 -22.57
N LEU A 281 12.99 26.52 -21.94
CA LEU A 281 11.92 25.59 -22.33
C LEU A 281 11.41 25.87 -23.75
N VAL A 282 11.29 27.15 -24.12
CA VAL A 282 10.92 27.58 -25.50
C VAL A 282 11.99 27.18 -26.50
N GLU A 283 13.26 27.43 -26.21
CA GLU A 283 14.41 26.99 -27.02
C GLU A 283 14.38 25.49 -27.29
N LEU A 284 14.15 24.71 -26.24
CA LEU A 284 14.05 23.25 -26.31
C LEU A 284 12.74 22.74 -26.94
N ARG A 285 11.82 23.64 -27.26
CA ARG A 285 10.48 23.35 -27.82
C ARG A 285 9.64 22.42 -26.93
N TYR A 286 9.81 22.52 -25.61
CA TYR A 286 8.98 21.77 -24.68
C TYR A 286 7.60 22.42 -24.56
N GLN A 287 6.56 21.58 -24.49
CA GLN A 287 5.20 22.00 -24.23
C GLN A 287 4.97 21.97 -22.72
N LEU A 288 4.94 23.14 -22.08
CA LEU A 288 4.68 23.21 -20.65
C LEU A 288 3.25 22.81 -20.36
N LEU A 289 3.09 21.83 -19.45
CA LEU A 289 1.78 21.46 -18.91
C LEU A 289 1.43 22.43 -17.78
N PRO A 290 0.25 23.06 -17.78
CA PRO A 290 -0.12 23.98 -16.72
C PRO A 290 -0.25 23.27 -15.37
N HIS A 291 0.25 23.91 -14.31
CA HIS A 291 0.16 23.42 -12.93
C HIS A 291 -0.42 24.52 -12.03
N PRO A 292 -1.52 24.24 -11.28
CA PRO A 292 -2.12 25.24 -10.42
C PRO A 292 -1.27 25.47 -9.16
N PRO A 293 -1.22 26.70 -8.63
CA PRO A 293 -0.48 27.01 -7.40
C PRO A 293 -0.96 26.15 -6.21
N TYR A 294 -0.03 25.85 -5.30
CA TYR A 294 -0.28 25.14 -4.04
C TYR A 294 -0.95 23.78 -4.23
N SER A 295 -0.56 23.05 -5.27
CA SER A 295 -1.22 21.80 -5.68
C SER A 295 -0.28 20.57 -5.70
N PRO A 296 0.39 20.22 -4.58
CA PRO A 296 1.26 19.04 -4.52
C PRO A 296 0.48 17.74 -4.74
N ASP A 297 -0.81 17.74 -4.50
CA ASP A 297 -1.70 16.63 -4.77
C ASP A 297 -1.91 16.35 -6.28
N LEU A 298 -1.56 17.31 -7.15
CA LEU A 298 -1.58 17.20 -8.62
C LEU A 298 -0.17 17.07 -9.23
N ALA A 299 0.89 16.99 -8.41
CA ALA A 299 2.27 16.79 -8.83
C ALA A 299 2.72 15.34 -8.60
N PRO A 300 3.04 14.54 -9.64
CA PRO A 300 3.41 13.13 -9.48
C PRO A 300 4.61 12.89 -8.59
N CYS A 301 5.55 13.82 -8.54
CA CYS A 301 6.68 13.75 -7.62
C CYS A 301 6.20 13.77 -6.16
N ASP A 302 5.29 14.70 -5.82
CA ASP A 302 4.83 14.92 -4.46
C ASP A 302 3.85 13.84 -3.96
N PHE A 303 2.89 13.43 -4.81
CA PHE A 303 1.90 12.46 -4.34
C PHE A 303 2.37 11.01 -4.47
N PHE A 304 3.37 10.71 -5.31
CA PHE A 304 3.80 9.35 -5.58
C PHE A 304 5.29 9.12 -5.36
N LEU A 305 6.17 9.77 -6.12
CA LEU A 305 7.59 9.42 -6.18
C LEU A 305 8.30 9.66 -4.82
N PHE A 306 8.23 10.88 -4.31
CA PHE A 306 8.93 11.27 -3.08
C PHE A 306 8.39 10.61 -1.82
N PRO A 307 7.06 10.47 -1.60
CA PRO A 307 6.56 9.76 -0.45
C PRO A 307 7.01 8.29 -0.39
N ASN A 308 7.06 7.60 -1.53
CA ASN A 308 7.52 6.22 -1.58
C ASN A 308 9.03 6.11 -1.30
N MET A 309 9.84 6.97 -1.92
CA MET A 309 11.28 7.05 -1.67
C MET A 309 11.58 7.37 -0.19
N LYS A 310 10.97 8.41 0.37
CA LYS A 310 11.15 8.79 1.78
C LYS A 310 10.69 7.72 2.74
N LYS A 311 9.65 6.98 2.40
CA LYS A 311 9.21 5.82 3.18
C LYS A 311 10.25 4.70 3.18
N TRP A 312 10.91 4.46 2.05
CA TRP A 312 11.97 3.44 1.96
C TRP A 312 13.25 3.85 2.70
N LEU A 313 13.61 5.14 2.62
CA LEU A 313 14.77 5.69 3.35
C LEU A 313 14.51 5.83 4.86
N GLY A 314 13.25 5.77 5.31
CA GLY A 314 12.89 5.94 6.71
C GLY A 314 13.54 4.92 7.65
N GLY A 315 14.24 5.42 8.67
CA GLY A 315 14.99 4.61 9.64
C GLY A 315 16.43 4.33 9.23
N LYS A 316 16.81 4.52 7.96
CA LYS A 316 18.20 4.37 7.51
C LYS A 316 19.05 5.58 7.95
N ARG A 317 20.32 5.32 8.24
CA ARG A 317 21.30 6.34 8.62
C ARG A 317 22.46 6.32 7.64
N PHE A 318 22.86 7.49 7.18
CA PHE A 318 23.97 7.68 6.25
C PHE A 318 25.04 8.56 6.90
N SER A 319 26.29 8.25 6.64
CA SER A 319 27.44 8.97 7.19
C SER A 319 27.90 10.10 6.26
N SER A 320 27.63 9.98 4.97
CA SER A 320 28.08 10.94 3.95
C SER A 320 27.01 11.26 2.91
N ASN A 321 27.27 12.29 2.07
CA ASN A 321 26.41 12.64 0.94
C ASN A 321 26.45 11.53 -0.13
N GLU A 322 27.63 10.93 -0.34
CA GLU A 322 27.88 9.89 -1.34
C GLU A 322 27.03 8.64 -1.04
N GLU A 323 26.92 8.26 0.23
CA GLU A 323 26.04 7.18 0.65
C GLU A 323 24.56 7.49 0.37
N VAL A 324 24.12 8.73 0.66
CA VAL A 324 22.74 9.16 0.34
C VAL A 324 22.48 9.09 -1.15
N VAL A 325 23.42 9.55 -1.98
CA VAL A 325 23.33 9.52 -3.44
C VAL A 325 23.23 8.08 -3.92
N ALA A 326 24.18 7.23 -3.56
CA ALA A 326 24.24 5.84 -3.97
C ALA A 326 22.96 5.07 -3.59
N GLU A 327 22.46 5.27 -2.37
CA GLU A 327 21.27 4.61 -1.86
C GLU A 327 19.99 5.12 -2.57
N THR A 328 19.93 6.42 -2.92
CA THR A 328 18.81 6.99 -3.69
C THR A 328 18.78 6.44 -5.11
N GLU A 329 19.92 6.32 -5.77
CA GLU A 329 20.05 5.72 -7.10
C GLU A 329 19.69 4.23 -7.08
N ALA A 330 20.18 3.48 -6.08
CA ALA A 330 19.86 2.08 -5.88
C ALA A 330 18.36 1.86 -5.68
N TYR A 331 17.68 2.75 -4.94
CA TYR A 331 16.23 2.69 -4.78
C TYR A 331 15.50 2.69 -6.12
N PHE A 332 15.83 3.62 -7.00
CA PHE A 332 15.13 3.77 -8.28
C PHE A 332 15.51 2.69 -9.29
N SER A 333 16.73 2.16 -9.24
CA SER A 333 17.17 1.08 -10.13
C SER A 333 16.46 -0.25 -9.87
N GLY A 334 15.86 -0.42 -8.69
CA GLY A 334 15.11 -1.61 -8.31
C GLY A 334 13.70 -1.69 -8.89
N PHE A 335 13.23 -0.68 -9.63
CA PHE A 335 11.87 -0.65 -10.17
C PHE A 335 11.83 -0.82 -11.69
N ASP A 336 10.80 -1.52 -12.14
CA ASP A 336 10.48 -1.67 -13.55
C ASP A 336 9.64 -0.50 -14.09
N LYS A 337 9.39 -0.50 -15.40
CA LYS A 337 8.57 0.52 -16.07
C LYS A 337 7.13 0.55 -15.53
N ALA A 338 6.58 -0.59 -15.10
CA ALA A 338 5.21 -0.67 -14.62
C ALA A 338 5.02 0.18 -13.35
N TYR A 339 5.99 0.18 -12.44
CA TYR A 339 5.96 1.02 -11.23
C TYR A 339 5.78 2.50 -11.55
N PHE A 340 6.58 3.03 -12.48
CA PHE A 340 6.54 4.45 -12.86
C PHE A 340 5.25 4.79 -13.61
N PHE A 341 4.86 3.95 -14.55
CA PHE A 341 3.65 4.15 -15.33
C PHE A 341 2.38 4.13 -14.46
N ASP A 342 2.28 3.20 -13.52
CA ASP A 342 1.17 3.12 -12.56
C ASP A 342 1.14 4.33 -11.61
N GLY A 343 2.30 4.91 -11.31
CA GLY A 343 2.40 6.16 -10.58
C GLY A 343 1.79 7.33 -11.36
N LEU A 344 2.13 7.46 -12.64
CA LEU A 344 1.64 8.53 -13.51
C LEU A 344 0.14 8.40 -13.83
N LYS A 345 -0.38 7.20 -14.04
CA LYS A 345 -1.82 6.97 -14.27
C LYS A 345 -2.72 7.56 -13.19
N LYS A 346 -2.22 7.67 -11.96
CA LYS A 346 -2.98 8.28 -10.87
C LYS A 346 -3.25 9.77 -11.08
N LEU A 347 -2.48 10.44 -11.94
CA LEU A 347 -2.63 11.87 -12.20
C LEU A 347 -3.95 12.19 -12.90
N GLU A 348 -4.33 11.41 -13.91
CA GLU A 348 -5.63 11.54 -14.60
C GLU A 348 -6.80 11.43 -13.62
N HIS A 349 -6.79 10.40 -12.78
CA HIS A 349 -7.80 10.25 -11.73
C HIS A 349 -7.83 11.44 -10.76
N ARG A 350 -6.66 12.02 -10.42
CA ARG A 350 -6.55 13.18 -9.53
C ARG A 350 -7.09 14.45 -10.18
N TRP A 351 -6.86 14.69 -11.46
CA TRP A 351 -7.48 15.79 -12.19
C TRP A 351 -9.01 15.64 -12.19
N SER A 352 -9.53 14.48 -12.56
CA SER A 352 -10.98 14.19 -12.54
C SER A 352 -11.56 14.42 -11.14
N LYS A 353 -10.89 13.94 -10.10
CA LYS A 353 -11.31 14.12 -8.71
C LYS A 353 -11.25 15.57 -8.24
N CYS A 354 -10.24 16.33 -8.69
CA CYS A 354 -10.14 17.77 -8.42
C CYS A 354 -11.33 18.53 -8.98
N VAL A 355 -11.78 18.21 -10.20
CA VAL A 355 -12.97 18.80 -10.82
C VAL A 355 -14.24 18.43 -10.03
N GLU A 356 -14.44 17.15 -9.69
CA GLU A 356 -15.56 16.70 -8.86
C GLU A 356 -15.64 17.41 -7.50
N LEU A 357 -14.48 17.60 -6.85
CA LEU A 357 -14.36 18.28 -5.55
C LEU A 357 -14.38 19.81 -5.69
N LYS A 358 -14.69 20.36 -6.88
CA LYS A 358 -14.74 21.81 -7.14
C LYS A 358 -13.45 22.52 -6.73
N GLY A 359 -12.30 21.90 -7.03
CA GLY A 359 -10.97 22.43 -6.77
C GLY A 359 -10.44 22.22 -5.37
N ASP A 360 -11.11 21.46 -4.51
CA ASP A 360 -10.54 21.09 -3.21
C ASP A 360 -9.43 20.04 -3.35
N TYR A 361 -8.65 19.84 -2.29
CA TYR A 361 -7.54 18.88 -2.33
C TYR A 361 -8.03 17.44 -2.55
N VAL A 362 -7.30 16.74 -3.42
CA VAL A 362 -7.52 15.31 -3.67
C VAL A 362 -6.73 14.52 -2.62
N GLU A 363 -7.44 14.04 -1.61
CA GLU A 363 -6.86 13.16 -0.59
C GLU A 363 -6.50 11.78 -1.15
N LYS A 364 -5.68 11.04 -0.40
CA LYS A 364 -5.15 9.72 -0.79
C LYS A 364 -6.19 8.64 -0.69
#